data_bcacc77243283c1f027970d1d391200b
#
_entry.id   bcacc77243283c1f027970d1d391200b
#
_cell.length_a   1.000
_cell.length_b   1.000
_cell.length_c   1.000
_cell.angle_alpha   90.00
_cell.angle_beta   90.00
_cell.angle_gamma   90.00
#
_symmetry.space_group_name_H-M   'P 1'
#
loop_
_entity.id
_entity.type
_entity.pdbx_description
1 polymer ?
#
loop_
_entity_poly.entity_id
_entity_poly.type
_entity_poly.pdbx_seq_one_letter_code
_entity_poly.pdbx_strand_id
1 'polypeptide(L)'
;MEDNKAYAQREKVYKNGTIFPFIKVGMQKVNLTPTVEIINGEKLVKPNAPIYIYDTGGPYTDKNMQTDPHKGINRIREQWIAIRKEQGQPVGQMACARAGIITPEMEYVSIRENMNCQELGIDTHLPPEYV
;
A
#
# COMPACT_ATOMS: atom_id res chain seq x y z
N MET A 1 21.94 -19.39 8.38
CA MET A 1 21.58 -18.03 7.94
C MET A 1 21.34 -17.15 9.14
N GLU A 2 22.42 -16.89 9.82
CA GLU A 2 22.39 -16.10 11.05
C GLU A 2 22.29 -14.60 10.79
N ASP A 3 22.54 -14.19 9.55
CA ASP A 3 22.63 -12.78 9.19
C ASP A 3 21.28 -12.06 9.13
N ASN A 4 20.17 -12.81 9.13
CA ASN A 4 18.84 -12.22 9.07
C ASN A 4 18.37 -11.60 10.41
N LYS A 5 19.08 -11.86 11.49
CA LYS A 5 18.75 -11.28 12.80
C LYS A 5 19.14 -9.82 12.93
N ALA A 6 20.07 -9.35 12.09
CA ALA A 6 20.57 -7.97 12.13
C ALA A 6 19.69 -6.99 11.36
N TYR A 7 18.77 -7.48 10.52
CA TYR A 7 17.91 -6.64 9.69
C TYR A 7 16.46 -6.71 10.16
N ALA A 8 15.76 -5.59 10.04
CA ALA A 8 14.33 -5.55 10.31
C ALA A 8 13.59 -6.51 9.38
N GLN A 9 12.69 -7.31 9.94
CA GLN A 9 11.87 -8.23 9.16
C GLN A 9 10.84 -7.46 8.35
N ARG A 10 10.73 -7.79 7.08
CA ARG A 10 9.79 -7.18 6.15
C ARG A 10 8.82 -8.21 5.62
N GLU A 11 7.59 -7.79 5.44
CA GLU A 11 6.52 -8.62 4.94
C GLU A 11 5.69 -7.84 3.94
N LYS A 12 5.35 -8.47 2.81
CA LYS A 12 4.42 -7.89 1.84
C LYS A 12 3.00 -8.04 2.35
N VAL A 13 2.31 -6.92 2.53
CA VAL A 13 0.90 -6.90 2.94
C VAL A 13 0.10 -6.07 1.95
N TYR A 14 -1.20 -6.35 1.85
CA TYR A 14 -2.10 -5.64 0.95
C TYR A 14 -3.21 -4.98 1.74
N LYS A 15 -3.50 -3.73 1.41
CA LYS A 15 -4.66 -3.00 1.90
C LYS A 15 -5.74 -3.03 0.83
N ASN A 16 -6.92 -3.55 1.19
CA ASN A 16 -8.05 -3.61 0.26
C ASN A 16 -8.83 -2.31 0.24
N GLY A 17 -9.44 -2.00 -0.91
CA GLY A 17 -10.35 -0.88 -1.04
C GLY A 17 -11.68 -1.13 -0.32
N THR A 18 -12.34 -0.05 0.12
CA THR A 18 -13.69 -0.10 0.71
C THR A 18 -14.76 0.08 -0.34
N ILE A 19 -14.63 1.07 -1.21
CA ILE A 19 -15.56 1.30 -2.32
C ILE A 19 -15.38 0.21 -3.38
N PHE A 20 -14.14 -0.13 -3.68
CA PHE A 20 -13.76 -1.17 -4.62
C PHE A 20 -12.95 -2.24 -3.91
N PRO A 21 -13.58 -3.29 -3.36
CA PRO A 21 -12.87 -4.32 -2.58
C PRO A 21 -11.80 -5.10 -3.34
N PHE A 22 -11.86 -5.09 -4.66
CA PHE A 22 -10.87 -5.78 -5.51
C PHE A 22 -9.53 -5.03 -5.59
N ILE A 23 -9.47 -3.78 -5.15
CA ILE A 23 -8.23 -3.00 -5.11
C ILE A 23 -7.33 -3.54 -4.01
N LYS A 24 -6.06 -3.79 -4.36
CA LYS A 24 -5.03 -4.23 -3.41
C LYS A 24 -3.85 -3.28 -3.49
N VAL A 25 -3.66 -2.48 -2.45
CA VAL A 25 -2.50 -1.59 -2.34
C VAL A 25 -1.39 -2.33 -1.63
N GLY A 26 -0.29 -2.57 -2.34
CA GLY A 26 0.86 -3.28 -1.81
C GLY A 26 1.67 -2.41 -0.86
N MET A 27 1.94 -2.93 0.33
CA MET A 27 2.73 -2.26 1.36
C MET A 27 3.78 -3.22 1.89
N GLN A 28 4.92 -2.69 2.31
CA GLN A 28 5.90 -3.42 3.10
C GLN A 28 5.68 -3.11 4.58
N LYS A 29 5.31 -4.14 5.33
CA LYS A 29 5.24 -4.05 6.78
C LYS A 29 6.62 -4.33 7.34
N VAL A 30 7.24 -3.31 7.91
CA VAL A 30 8.58 -3.42 8.51
C VAL A 30 8.43 -3.53 10.01
N ASN A 31 8.81 -4.67 10.56
CA ASN A 31 8.82 -4.89 12.01
C ASN A 31 10.08 -4.26 12.60
N LEU A 32 9.89 -3.34 13.53
CA LEU A 32 10.99 -2.64 14.17
C LEU A 32 11.48 -3.41 15.40
N THR A 33 12.79 -3.36 15.63
CA THR A 33 13.37 -3.90 16.86
C THR A 33 12.92 -3.08 18.06
N PRO A 34 12.69 -3.71 19.23
CA PRO A 34 12.32 -2.95 20.42
C PRO A 34 13.44 -2.03 20.87
N THR A 35 13.07 -0.89 21.42
CA THR A 35 14.03 0.06 21.99
C THR A 35 14.42 -0.40 23.39
N VAL A 36 15.72 -0.52 23.64
CA VAL A 36 16.27 -0.91 24.93
C VAL A 36 16.90 0.34 25.58
N GLU A 37 16.37 0.73 26.73
CA GLU A 37 16.92 1.82 27.55
C GLU A 37 17.44 1.26 28.87
N ILE A 38 18.59 1.77 29.31
CA ILE A 38 19.15 1.43 30.61
C ILE A 38 18.96 2.65 31.52
N ILE A 39 18.06 2.49 32.50
CA ILE A 39 17.77 3.52 33.50
C ILE A 39 18.13 2.95 34.88
N ASN A 40 19.04 3.60 35.59
CA ASN A 40 19.49 3.18 36.93
C ASN A 40 19.99 1.72 37.02
N GLY A 41 20.59 1.23 35.94
CA GLY A 41 21.08 -0.15 35.85
C GLY A 41 20.03 -1.17 35.46
N GLU A 42 18.79 -0.76 35.28
CA GLU A 42 17.71 -1.64 34.84
C GLU A 42 17.49 -1.51 33.33
N LYS A 43 17.30 -2.65 32.66
CA LYS A 43 16.96 -2.73 31.25
C LYS A 43 15.47 -2.53 31.07
N LEU A 44 15.09 -1.46 30.36
CA LEU A 44 13.71 -1.22 29.96
C LEU A 44 13.56 -1.49 28.47
N VAL A 45 12.75 -2.48 28.10
CA VAL A 45 12.48 -2.84 26.71
C VAL A 45 11.11 -2.32 26.32
N LYS A 46 11.08 -1.41 25.32
CA LYS A 46 9.84 -0.87 24.77
C LYS A 46 9.62 -1.45 23.37
N PRO A 47 8.52 -2.18 23.13
CA PRO A 47 8.21 -2.65 21.79
C PRO A 47 7.86 -1.46 20.88
N ASN A 48 8.31 -1.51 19.64
CA ASN A 48 7.99 -0.52 18.63
C ASN A 48 6.94 -1.08 17.66
N ALA A 49 5.94 -0.28 17.34
CA ALA A 49 4.94 -0.64 16.37
C ALA A 49 5.57 -0.78 14.97
N PRO A 50 5.09 -1.72 14.14
CA PRO A 50 5.58 -1.85 12.77
C PRO A 50 5.21 -0.62 11.94
N ILE A 51 6.05 -0.30 10.95
CA ILE A 51 5.77 0.76 9.99
C ILE A 51 5.36 0.15 8.65
N TYR A 52 4.54 0.88 7.90
CA TYR A 52 4.06 0.47 6.58
C TYR A 52 4.60 1.44 5.54
N ILE A 53 5.30 0.91 4.54
CA ILE A 53 5.87 1.67 3.45
C ILE A 53 5.22 1.21 2.15
N TYR A 54 4.82 2.15 1.29
CA TYR A 54 4.26 1.81 -0.01
C TYR A 54 5.28 1.03 -0.84
N ASP A 55 4.83 -0.11 -1.38
CA ASP A 55 5.69 -1.01 -2.13
C ASP A 55 5.49 -0.83 -3.62
N THR A 56 6.50 -0.31 -4.31
CA THR A 56 6.50 -0.12 -5.76
C THR A 56 6.99 -1.34 -6.52
N GLY A 57 7.43 -2.39 -5.82
CA GLY A 57 8.01 -3.59 -6.43
C GLY A 57 7.01 -4.48 -7.15
N GLY A 58 5.71 -4.31 -6.91
CA GLY A 58 4.67 -5.11 -7.52
C GLY A 58 4.84 -6.60 -7.23
N PRO A 59 4.70 -7.49 -8.24
CA PRO A 59 4.83 -8.93 -8.02
C PRO A 59 6.25 -9.37 -7.68
N TYR A 60 7.28 -8.56 -7.95
CA TYR A 60 8.67 -8.93 -7.66
C TYR A 60 8.98 -9.01 -6.16
N THR A 61 8.20 -8.32 -5.34
CA THR A 61 8.35 -8.34 -3.88
C THR A 61 7.37 -9.30 -3.20
N ASP A 62 6.50 -9.93 -3.95
CA ASP A 62 5.53 -10.90 -3.45
C ASP A 62 6.07 -12.32 -3.68
N LYS A 63 6.33 -13.06 -2.60
CA LYS A 63 6.87 -14.42 -2.65
C LYS A 63 5.90 -15.43 -3.27
N ASN A 64 4.61 -15.12 -3.27
CA ASN A 64 3.57 -15.99 -3.79
C ASN A 64 3.30 -15.75 -5.27
N MET A 65 3.91 -14.74 -5.87
CA MET A 65 3.73 -14.39 -7.28
C MET A 65 4.93 -14.85 -8.10
N GLN A 66 4.64 -15.52 -9.21
CA GLN A 66 5.66 -15.89 -10.17
C GLN A 66 5.72 -14.83 -11.28
N THR A 67 6.93 -14.44 -11.64
CA THR A 67 7.17 -13.46 -12.69
C THR A 67 7.95 -14.12 -13.85
N ASP A 68 7.56 -13.80 -15.07
CA ASP A 68 8.26 -14.24 -16.27
C ASP A 68 8.92 -13.01 -16.91
N PRO A 69 10.27 -12.97 -17.03
CA PRO A 69 10.96 -11.83 -17.64
C PRO A 69 10.55 -11.58 -19.09
N HIS A 70 10.11 -12.60 -19.81
CA HIS A 70 9.70 -12.47 -21.21
C HIS A 70 8.30 -11.89 -21.37
N LYS A 71 7.42 -12.13 -20.41
CA LYS A 71 6.04 -11.63 -20.42
C LYS A 71 5.87 -10.31 -19.67
N GLY A 72 6.83 -9.97 -18.81
CA GLY A 72 6.72 -8.81 -17.92
C GLY A 72 5.67 -9.01 -16.84
N ILE A 73 5.22 -7.92 -16.26
CA ILE A 73 4.20 -7.92 -15.22
C ILE A 73 2.86 -7.44 -15.79
N ASN A 74 1.77 -7.96 -15.23
CA ASN A 74 0.42 -7.52 -15.60
C ASN A 74 0.22 -6.06 -15.19
N ARG A 75 -0.46 -5.31 -16.06
CA ARG A 75 -0.81 -3.92 -15.76
C ARG A 75 -1.94 -3.90 -14.75
N ILE A 76 -1.69 -3.31 -13.61
CA ILE A 76 -2.65 -3.27 -12.50
C ILE A 76 -3.98 -2.59 -12.87
N ARG A 77 -3.93 -1.58 -13.75
CA ARG A 77 -5.11 -0.81 -14.14
C ARG A 77 -5.89 -1.37 -15.33
N GLU A 78 -5.38 -2.39 -15.98
CA GLU A 78 -5.96 -2.92 -17.22
C GLU A 78 -7.42 -3.36 -17.04
N GLN A 79 -7.69 -4.12 -15.99
CA GLN A 79 -9.04 -4.58 -15.67
C GLN A 79 -9.96 -3.43 -15.27
N TRP A 80 -9.47 -2.45 -14.55
CA TRP A 80 -10.25 -1.28 -14.13
C TRP A 80 -10.69 -0.45 -15.33
N ILE A 81 -9.81 -0.27 -16.30
CA ILE A 81 -10.10 0.45 -17.54
C ILE A 81 -11.11 -0.32 -18.38
N ALA A 82 -10.95 -1.64 -18.49
CA ALA A 82 -11.87 -2.50 -19.23
C ALA A 82 -13.29 -2.45 -18.66
N ILE A 83 -13.44 -2.48 -17.35
CA ILE A 83 -14.75 -2.38 -16.67
C ILE A 83 -15.42 -1.05 -17.01
N ARG A 84 -14.69 0.06 -16.96
CA ARG A 84 -15.25 1.37 -17.30
C ARG A 84 -15.70 1.45 -18.75
N LYS A 85 -14.94 0.88 -19.68
CA LYS A 85 -15.32 0.81 -21.09
C LYS A 85 -16.60 0.01 -21.32
N GLU A 86 -16.73 -1.12 -20.65
CA GLU A 86 -17.95 -1.96 -20.73
C GLU A 86 -19.18 -1.23 -20.20
N GLN A 87 -19.02 -0.41 -19.18
CA GLN A 87 -20.11 0.36 -18.58
C GLN A 87 -20.41 1.67 -19.34
N GLY A 88 -19.67 1.95 -20.40
CA GLY A 88 -19.83 3.18 -21.16
C GLY A 88 -19.37 4.43 -20.42
N GLN A 89 -18.58 4.28 -19.38
CA GLN A 89 -18.04 5.39 -18.59
C GLN A 89 -16.77 5.96 -19.23
N PRO A 90 -16.44 7.25 -18.94
CA PRO A 90 -15.19 7.83 -19.39
C PRO A 90 -13.98 7.02 -18.88
N VAL A 91 -12.94 6.92 -19.71
CA VAL A 91 -11.71 6.19 -19.34
C VAL A 91 -10.71 7.12 -18.62
N GLY A 92 -10.64 8.40 -19.01
CA GLY A 92 -9.73 9.36 -18.41
C GLY A 92 -10.15 9.81 -17.02
N GLN A 93 -9.18 10.00 -16.13
CA GLN A 93 -9.44 10.40 -14.74
C GLN A 93 -10.11 11.75 -14.64
N MET A 94 -9.66 12.73 -15.43
CA MET A 94 -10.25 14.08 -15.46
C MET A 94 -11.72 14.03 -15.89
N ALA A 95 -12.05 13.25 -16.90
CA ALA A 95 -13.42 13.09 -17.39
C ALA A 95 -14.30 12.43 -16.33
N CYS A 96 -13.79 11.43 -15.63
CA CYS A 96 -14.51 10.79 -14.52
C CYS A 96 -14.75 11.77 -13.37
N ALA A 97 -13.75 12.56 -13.01
CA ALA A 97 -13.87 13.57 -11.94
C ALA A 97 -14.93 14.62 -12.28
N ARG A 98 -14.97 15.09 -13.53
CA ARG A 98 -15.97 16.06 -13.98
C ARG A 98 -17.38 15.49 -13.96
N ALA A 99 -17.52 14.18 -14.18
CA ALA A 99 -18.82 13.48 -14.14
C ALA A 99 -19.21 13.09 -12.71
N GLY A 100 -18.40 13.34 -11.71
CA GLY A 100 -18.65 12.93 -10.33
C GLY A 100 -18.44 11.44 -10.07
N ILE A 101 -17.68 10.76 -10.93
CA ILE A 101 -17.42 9.33 -10.84
C ILE A 101 -16.15 9.10 -10.05
N ILE A 102 -16.25 8.32 -8.95
CA ILE A 102 -15.09 7.88 -8.18
C ILE A 102 -14.52 6.63 -8.88
N THR A 103 -13.24 6.68 -9.25
CA THR A 103 -12.58 5.57 -9.95
C THR A 103 -11.76 4.73 -8.97
N PRO A 104 -11.44 3.45 -9.34
CA PRO A 104 -10.51 2.64 -8.54
C PRO A 104 -9.16 3.31 -8.33
N GLU A 105 -8.65 4.04 -9.30
CA GLU A 105 -7.38 4.77 -9.19
C GLU A 105 -7.46 5.86 -8.12
N MET A 106 -8.58 6.57 -8.01
CA MET A 106 -8.80 7.59 -6.97
C MET A 106 -8.76 6.96 -5.58
N GLU A 107 -9.43 5.82 -5.40
CA GLU A 107 -9.41 5.10 -4.13
C GLU A 107 -8.03 4.56 -3.80
N TYR A 108 -7.32 4.04 -4.79
CA TYR A 108 -5.94 3.55 -4.62
C TYR A 108 -5.02 4.64 -4.06
N VAL A 109 -5.05 5.83 -4.65
CA VAL A 109 -4.25 6.98 -4.20
C VAL A 109 -4.70 7.42 -2.81
N SER A 110 -6.00 7.46 -2.55
CA SER A 110 -6.56 7.82 -1.25
C SER A 110 -6.06 6.89 -0.14
N ILE A 111 -6.08 5.57 -0.37
CA ILE A 111 -5.58 4.59 0.60
C ILE A 111 -4.11 4.83 0.88
N ARG A 112 -3.30 5.01 -0.17
CA ARG A 112 -1.87 5.24 -0.05
C ARG A 112 -1.57 6.50 0.77
N GLU A 113 -2.24 7.61 0.46
CA GLU A 113 -2.04 8.88 1.15
C GLU A 113 -2.52 8.83 2.60
N ASN A 114 -3.64 8.17 2.87
CA ASN A 114 -4.16 8.04 4.23
C ASN A 114 -3.24 7.19 5.11
N MET A 115 -2.68 6.12 4.59
CA MET A 115 -1.69 5.33 5.32
C MET A 115 -0.43 6.13 5.61
N ASN A 116 0.03 6.95 4.67
CA ASN A 116 1.17 7.82 4.87
C ASN A 116 0.90 8.86 5.96
N CYS A 117 -0.29 9.45 5.98
CA CYS A 117 -0.71 10.38 7.05
C CYS A 117 -0.73 9.70 8.42
N GLN A 118 -1.20 8.47 8.51
CA GLN A 118 -1.19 7.69 9.76
C GLN A 118 0.23 7.48 10.27
N GLU A 119 1.18 7.13 9.39
CA GLU A 119 2.58 6.93 9.76
C GLU A 119 3.23 8.22 10.27
N LEU A 120 2.85 9.35 9.72
CA LEU A 120 3.37 10.66 10.13
C LEU A 120 2.63 11.25 11.34
N GLY A 121 1.60 10.57 11.85
CA GLY A 121 0.79 11.08 12.96
C GLY A 121 -0.11 12.25 12.59
N ILE A 122 -0.39 12.44 11.30
CA ILE A 122 -1.25 13.51 10.81
C ILE A 122 -2.70 13.03 10.88
N ASP A 123 -3.53 13.75 11.62
CA ASP A 123 -4.94 13.43 11.79
C ASP A 123 -5.79 14.06 10.68
N THR A 124 -5.53 13.61 9.44
CA THR A 124 -6.32 14.01 8.27
C THR A 124 -6.69 12.76 7.48
N HIS A 125 -7.88 12.80 6.89
CA HIS A 125 -8.36 11.74 6.02
C HIS A 125 -8.70 12.34 4.67
N LEU A 126 -8.05 11.80 3.60
CA LEU A 126 -8.30 12.20 2.22
C LEU A 126 -9.31 11.24 1.59
N PRO A 127 -10.57 11.66 1.37
CA PRO A 127 -11.53 10.83 0.66
C PRO A 127 -11.19 10.76 -0.85
N PRO A 128 -11.63 9.69 -1.55
CA PRO A 128 -11.28 9.48 -2.95
C PRO A 128 -11.70 10.61 -3.89
N GLU A 129 -12.77 11.30 -3.59
CA GLU A 129 -13.29 12.39 -4.42
C GLU A 129 -12.40 13.64 -4.46
N TYR A 130 -11.45 13.75 -3.55
CA TYR A 130 -10.50 14.87 -3.48
C TYR A 130 -9.11 14.53 -4.02
N VAL A 131 -8.94 13.37 -4.59
CA VAL A 131 -7.66 12.95 -5.17
C VAL A 131 -7.38 13.64 -6.51
#